data_0d43805197baa14d2d46847f13b002c0
#
_entry.id   0d43805197baa14d2d46847f13b002c0
#
_cell.length_a   1.000
_cell.length_b   1.000
_cell.length_c   1.000
_cell.angle_alpha   90.00
_cell.angle_beta   90.00
_cell.angle_gamma   90.00
#
_symmetry.space_group_name_H-M   'P 1'
#
loop_
_entity.id
_entity.type
_entity.pdbx_description
1 polymer ?
#
loop_
_entity_poly.entity_id
_entity_poly.type
_entity_poly.pdbx_seq_one_letter_code
_entity_poly.pdbx_strand_id
1 'polypeptide(L)' 'MKKLNELGDGSCGTIVAITVDSHFQSRITSIGLTIGSRIEVIQNPKKQPVLLYNRDTMVALNKNEAEKIMVEVRQ' A
#
# COMPACT_ATOMS: atom_id res chain seq x y z
N MET A 1 12.52 -1.67 -5.88
CA MET A 1 11.11 -1.84 -5.52
C MET A 1 10.98 -2.74 -4.33
N LYS A 2 10.03 -2.44 -3.48
CA LYS A 2 9.73 -3.28 -2.32
C LYS A 2 8.22 -3.53 -2.26
N LYS A 3 7.85 -4.63 -1.59
CA LYS A 3 6.44 -4.84 -1.27
C LYS A 3 6.01 -3.84 -0.19
N LEU A 4 4.75 -3.41 -0.26
CA LEU A 4 4.24 -2.42 0.68
C LEU A 4 4.37 -2.89 2.14
N ASN A 5 4.17 -4.19 2.39
CA ASN A 5 4.29 -4.75 3.75
C ASN A 5 5.72 -4.81 4.27
N GLU A 6 6.71 -4.48 3.43
CA GLU A 6 8.11 -4.45 3.84
C GLU A 6 8.58 -3.05 4.21
N LEU A 7 7.76 -2.03 3.99
CA LEU A 7 8.14 -0.64 4.23
C LEU A 7 8.02 -0.30 5.72
N GLY A 8 8.97 0.48 6.19
CA GLY A 8 8.94 0.97 7.57
C GLY A 8 8.04 2.19 7.74
N ASP A 9 7.79 2.54 9.00
CA ASP A 9 6.99 3.71 9.36
C ASP A 9 7.62 4.96 8.75
N GLY A 10 6.81 5.83 8.19
CA GLY A 10 7.25 7.08 7.59
C GLY A 10 7.78 6.97 6.18
N SER A 11 7.84 5.76 5.60
CA SER A 11 8.30 5.59 4.22
C SER A 11 7.32 6.21 3.23
N CYS A 12 7.87 6.83 2.19
CA CYS A 12 7.08 7.39 1.10
C CYS A 12 7.45 6.71 -0.19
N GLY A 13 6.50 6.58 -1.08
CA GLY A 13 6.78 5.97 -2.37
C GLY A 13 5.63 6.06 -3.35
N THR A 14 5.86 5.49 -4.51
CA THR A 14 4.87 5.44 -5.60
C THR A 14 4.56 3.99 -5.91
N ILE A 15 3.28 3.67 -6.04
CA ILE A 15 2.86 2.33 -6.43
C ILE A 15 3.25 2.09 -7.88
N VAL A 16 4.02 1.03 -8.14
CA VAL A 16 4.49 0.71 -9.48
C VAL A 16 3.89 -0.58 -10.03
N ALA A 17 3.37 -1.44 -9.18
CA ALA A 17 2.71 -2.67 -9.61
C ALA A 17 1.75 -3.15 -8.54
N ILE A 18 0.65 -3.76 -8.97
CA ILE A 18 -0.34 -4.35 -8.09
C ILE A 18 -0.69 -5.73 -8.67
N THR A 19 -0.52 -6.77 -7.87
CA THR A 19 -0.97 -8.11 -8.23
C THR A 19 -2.42 -8.23 -7.81
N VAL A 20 -3.34 -8.32 -8.76
CA VAL A 20 -4.77 -8.36 -8.46
C VAL A 20 -5.37 -9.73 -8.75
N ASP A 21 -6.24 -10.16 -7.86
CA ASP A 21 -7.18 -11.25 -8.11
C ASP A 21 -8.59 -10.66 -8.05
N SER A 22 -9.61 -11.49 -8.27
CA SER A 22 -10.98 -11.00 -8.36
C SER A 22 -11.48 -10.34 -7.08
N HIS A 23 -11.06 -10.81 -5.91
CA HIS A 23 -11.45 -10.22 -4.64
C HIS A 23 -10.70 -8.93 -4.35
N PHE A 24 -9.39 -8.95 -4.59
CA PHE A 24 -8.55 -7.81 -4.28
C PHE A 24 -8.82 -6.63 -5.22
N GLN A 25 -9.18 -6.90 -6.46
CA GLN A 25 -9.45 -5.84 -7.43
C GLN A 25 -10.60 -4.94 -6.97
N SER A 26 -11.69 -5.52 -6.49
CA SER A 26 -12.83 -4.74 -5.98
C SER A 26 -12.42 -3.86 -4.81
N ARG A 27 -11.63 -4.42 -3.89
CA ARG A 27 -11.17 -3.68 -2.74
C ARG A 27 -10.23 -2.54 -3.13
N ILE A 28 -9.26 -2.80 -4.00
CA ILE A 28 -8.31 -1.78 -4.46
C ILE A 28 -9.03 -0.65 -5.17
N THR A 29 -10.01 -0.97 -6.01
CA THR A 29 -10.81 0.04 -6.70
C THR A 29 -11.58 0.90 -5.70
N SER A 30 -12.19 0.27 -4.69
CA SER A 30 -12.98 0.98 -3.68
C SER A 30 -12.15 1.96 -2.87
N ILE A 31 -10.90 1.61 -2.55
CA ILE A 31 -10.05 2.49 -1.75
C ILE A 31 -9.23 3.46 -2.61
N GLY A 32 -9.32 3.35 -3.93
CA GLY A 32 -8.73 4.34 -4.84
C GLY A 32 -7.22 4.23 -5.06
N LEU A 33 -6.63 3.07 -4.74
CA LEU A 33 -5.20 2.86 -5.00
C LEU A 33 -5.00 2.40 -6.44
N THR A 34 -4.07 3.04 -7.13
CA THR A 34 -3.75 2.70 -8.51
C THR A 34 -2.24 2.75 -8.72
N ILE A 35 -1.78 2.19 -9.84
CA ILE A 35 -0.40 2.37 -10.26
C ILE A 35 -0.17 3.86 -10.48
N GLY A 36 0.91 4.39 -9.93
CA GLY A 36 1.21 5.82 -9.95
C GLY A 36 0.74 6.59 -8.72
N SER A 37 -0.06 5.97 -7.85
CA SER A 37 -0.47 6.61 -6.61
C SER A 37 0.72 6.82 -5.69
N ARG A 38 0.81 8.01 -5.10
CA ARG A 38 1.81 8.31 -4.08
C ARG A 38 1.23 7.96 -2.72
N ILE A 39 2.04 7.27 -1.93
CA ILE A 39 1.61 6.83 -0.60
C ILE A 39 2.66 7.18 0.44
N GLU A 40 2.19 7.29 1.68
CA GLU A 40 3.06 7.42 2.84
C GLU A 40 2.64 6.38 3.86
N VAL A 41 3.58 5.57 4.32
CA VAL A 41 3.30 4.58 5.36
C VAL A 41 3.29 5.28 6.70
N ILE A 42 2.14 5.26 7.36
CA ILE A 42 2.00 5.86 8.69
C ILE A 42 2.56 4.90 9.73
N GLN A 43 2.14 3.63 9.66
CA GLN A 43 2.70 2.61 10.53
C GLN A 43 2.51 1.24 9.89
N ASN A 44 3.49 0.38 10.14
CA ASN A 44 3.49 -0.98 9.64
C ASN A 44 3.92 -1.92 10.78
N PRO A 45 3.07 -2.09 11.79
CA PRO A 45 3.40 -2.94 12.92
C PRO A 45 3.33 -4.41 12.52
N LYS A 46 4.05 -5.25 13.25
CA LYS A 46 3.98 -6.70 13.04
C LYS A 46 2.58 -7.19 13.40
N LYS A 47 2.04 -8.08 12.58
CA LYS A 47 0.76 -8.76 12.82
C LYS A 47 -0.47 -7.82 12.87
N GLN A 48 -0.32 -6.61 12.36
CA GLN A 48 -1.44 -5.67 12.29
C GLN A 48 -1.48 -5.06 10.89
N PRO A 49 -2.61 -4.49 10.47
CA PRO A 49 -2.72 -3.87 9.16
C PRO A 49 -1.70 -2.76 8.96
N VAL A 50 -1.28 -2.58 7.72
CA VAL A 50 -0.46 -1.43 7.31
C VAL A 50 -1.38 -0.24 7.20
N LEU A 51 -1.03 0.84 7.87
CA LEU A 51 -1.79 2.09 7.80
C LEU A 51 -1.02 3.07 6.92
N LEU A 52 -1.68 3.60 5.92
CA LEU A 52 -1.01 4.49 4.97
C LEU A 52 -1.92 5.63 4.54
N TYR A 53 -1.30 6.70 4.03
CA TYR A 53 -2.02 7.77 3.36
C TYR A 53 -1.89 7.62 1.85
N ASN A 54 -3.01 7.85 1.17
CA ASN A 54 -3.08 8.02 -0.27
C ASN A 54 -3.85 9.32 -0.51
N ARG A 55 -3.14 10.37 -0.92
CA ARG A 55 -3.68 11.74 -0.97
C ARG A 55 -4.11 12.14 0.44
N ASP A 56 -5.34 12.58 0.64
CA ASP A 56 -5.84 12.98 1.95
C ASP A 56 -6.65 11.88 2.62
N THR A 57 -6.53 10.66 2.14
CA THR A 57 -7.31 9.53 2.64
C THR A 57 -6.40 8.55 3.38
N MET A 58 -6.79 8.19 4.58
CA MET A 58 -6.11 7.15 5.34
C MET A 58 -6.68 5.79 4.98
N VAL A 59 -5.80 4.84 4.70
CA VAL A 59 -6.18 3.51 4.25
C VAL A 59 -5.50 2.48 5.13
N ALA A 60 -6.24 1.43 5.51
CA ALA A 60 -5.68 0.28 6.22
C ALA A 60 -5.75 -0.94 5.31
N LEU A 61 -4.61 -1.59 5.11
CA LEU A 61 -4.51 -2.83 4.34
C LEU A 61 -3.94 -3.92 5.23
N ASN A 62 -4.55 -5.11 5.19
CA ASN A 62 -3.95 -6.22 5.91
C ASN A 62 -2.65 -6.66 5.22
N LYS A 63 -1.85 -7.47 5.92
CA LYS A 63 -0.53 -7.86 5.40
C LYS A 63 -0.61 -8.61 4.07
N ASN A 64 -1.63 -9.43 3.89
CA ASN A 64 -1.80 -10.16 2.64
C ASN A 64 -2.12 -9.23 1.47
N GLU A 65 -2.92 -8.20 1.73
CA GLU A 65 -3.22 -7.19 0.71
C GLU A 65 -1.98 -6.35 0.40
N ALA A 66 -1.27 -5.91 1.42
CA ALA A 66 -0.06 -5.10 1.23
C ALA A 66 1.04 -5.86 0.48
N GLU A 67 1.11 -7.18 0.66
CA GLU A 67 2.09 -8.01 -0.05
C GLU A 67 1.92 -7.95 -1.57
N LYS A 68 0.71 -7.67 -2.04
CA LYS A 68 0.40 -7.65 -3.47
C LYS A 68 0.75 -6.32 -4.15
N ILE A 69 1.21 -5.35 -3.39
CA ILE A 69 1.51 -4.01 -3.90
C ILE A 69 3.00 -3.77 -3.87
N MET A 70 3.56 -3.41 -5.03
CA MET A 70 4.97 -3.06 -5.15
C MET A 70 5.12 -1.55 -5.18
N VAL A 71 6.07 -1.05 -4.41
CA VAL A 71 6.28 0.39 -4.24
C VAL A 71 7.72 0.73 -4.57
N GLU A 72 7.90 1.81 -5.34
CA GLU A 72 9.20 2.44 -5.52
C GLU A 72 9.36 3.48 -4.42
N VAL A 73 10.29 3.21 -3.51
CA VAL A 73 10.47 4.05 -2.33
C VAL A 73 11.16 5.35 -2.70
N ARG A 74 10.65 6.44 -2.20
CA ARG A 74 11.28 7.75 -2.33
C ARG A 74 12.02 8.10 -1.05
N GLN A 75 13.14 8.73 -1.25
CA GLN A 75 13.93 9.27 -0.14
C GLN A 75 13.76 10.78 -0.07
#